data_8d083d881947d4a8d5908727b6932578
#
_entry.id   8d083d881947d4a8d5908727b6932578
#
_cell.length_a   1.000
_cell.length_b   1.000
_cell.length_c   1.000
_cell.angle_alpha   90.00
_cell.angle_beta   90.00
_cell.angle_gamma   90.00
#
_symmetry.space_group_name_H-M   'P 1'
#
loop_
_entity.id
_entity.type
_entity.pdbx_description
1 polymer ?
#
loop_
_entity_poly.entity_id
_entity_poly.type
_entity_poly.pdbx_seq_one_letter_code
_entity_poly.pdbx_strand_id
1 'polypeptide(L)'
;TRCMHCINLMPKALRPGKEKGATILVGGKAPIVKGALLSWVIVPFMKLEPPYGELKSLIERIQDWWDENGKSRERLGELITRLGMRVFLKAVGLQAVPQMVKAPRTNPYVFFWPEDIKKEVK
;
A
#
# COMPACT_ATOMS: atom_id res chain seq x y z
N THR A 1 -18.67 -5.72 -1.82
CA THR A 1 -19.78 -6.10 -2.71
C THR A 1 -19.36 -7.22 -3.64
N ARG A 2 -20.22 -8.20 -3.82
CA ARG A 2 -19.99 -9.31 -4.75
C ARG A 2 -20.51 -8.93 -6.15
N CYS A 3 -19.88 -7.95 -6.76
CA CYS A 3 -20.36 -7.38 -8.00
C CYS A 3 -20.42 -8.40 -9.16
N MET A 4 -19.43 -9.28 -9.31
CA MET A 4 -19.40 -10.33 -10.32
C MET A 4 -19.51 -9.87 -11.79
N HIS A 5 -19.62 -8.58 -12.06
CA HIS A 5 -19.88 -8.06 -13.40
C HIS A 5 -18.80 -8.46 -14.42
N CYS A 6 -17.54 -8.27 -14.07
CA CYS A 6 -16.40 -8.65 -14.93
C CYS A 6 -16.34 -10.17 -15.15
N ILE A 7 -16.63 -10.95 -14.12
CA ILE A 7 -16.62 -12.42 -14.19
C ILE A 7 -17.76 -12.91 -15.08
N ASN A 8 -18.94 -12.31 -14.97
CA ASN A 8 -20.09 -12.67 -15.81
C ASN A 8 -19.83 -12.37 -17.29
N LEU A 9 -19.06 -11.30 -17.59
CA LEU A 9 -18.69 -10.97 -18.95
C LEU A 9 -17.61 -11.90 -19.52
N MET A 10 -16.69 -12.38 -18.70
CA MET A 10 -15.56 -13.20 -19.13
C MET A 10 -15.37 -14.44 -18.22
N PRO A 11 -16.35 -15.33 -18.14
CA PRO A 11 -16.31 -16.44 -17.17
C PRO A 11 -15.20 -17.46 -17.45
N LYS A 12 -14.67 -17.52 -18.67
CA LYS A 12 -13.55 -18.40 -19.01
C LYS A 12 -12.20 -17.82 -18.61
N ALA A 13 -12.11 -16.50 -18.51
CA ALA A 13 -10.84 -15.80 -18.20
C ALA A 13 -10.74 -15.38 -16.74
N LEU A 14 -11.87 -15.10 -16.09
CA LEU A 14 -11.92 -14.57 -14.74
C LEU A 14 -12.70 -15.48 -13.81
N ARG A 15 -12.13 -15.80 -12.66
CA ARG A 15 -12.80 -16.57 -11.61
C ARG A 15 -12.51 -15.93 -10.24
N PRO A 16 -13.48 -15.97 -9.31
CA PRO A 16 -13.21 -15.55 -7.96
C PRO A 16 -12.19 -16.48 -7.30
N GLY A 17 -11.22 -15.89 -6.60
CA GLY A 17 -10.24 -16.64 -5.84
C GLY A 17 -10.86 -17.33 -4.63
N LYS A 18 -10.20 -18.35 -4.13
CA LYS A 18 -10.66 -19.11 -2.94
C LYS A 18 -10.30 -18.39 -1.64
N GLU A 19 -9.25 -17.60 -1.65
CA GLU A 19 -8.78 -16.87 -0.48
C GLU A 19 -9.38 -15.48 -0.40
N LYS A 20 -9.76 -15.08 0.82
CA LYS A 20 -10.23 -13.73 1.11
C LYS A 20 -9.08 -12.91 1.68
N GLY A 21 -8.89 -11.73 1.17
CA GLY A 21 -7.87 -10.82 1.65
C GLY A 21 -8.16 -9.40 1.20
N ALA A 22 -7.23 -8.53 1.51
CA ALA A 22 -7.31 -7.13 1.13
C ALA A 22 -5.98 -6.61 0.61
N THR A 23 -6.06 -5.69 -0.32
CA THR A 23 -4.92 -4.86 -0.70
C THR A 23 -4.87 -3.68 0.23
N ILE A 24 -3.72 -3.46 0.86
CA ILE A 24 -3.55 -2.37 1.82
C ILE A 24 -2.85 -1.20 1.13
N LEU A 25 -3.52 -0.06 1.14
CA LEU A 25 -3.00 1.18 0.57
C LEU A 25 -2.91 2.24 1.66
N VAL A 26 -1.90 3.08 1.58
CA VAL A 26 -1.70 4.19 2.51
C VAL A 26 -1.35 5.48 1.77
N GLY A 27 -1.57 6.60 2.44
CA GLY A 27 -1.10 7.91 1.99
C GLY A 27 -2.04 8.66 1.07
N GLY A 28 -3.27 8.19 0.89
CA GLY A 28 -4.27 8.90 0.11
C GLY A 28 -4.67 10.24 0.73
N LYS A 29 -4.81 11.25 -0.11
CA LYS A 29 -5.23 12.58 0.31
C LYS A 29 -6.12 13.20 -0.77
N ALA A 30 -7.35 13.53 -0.42
CA ALA A 30 -8.21 14.29 -1.28
C ALA A 30 -7.87 15.78 -1.20
N PRO A 31 -7.92 16.53 -2.31
CA PRO A 31 -7.60 17.96 -2.27
C PRO A 31 -8.76 18.76 -1.66
N ILE A 32 -8.47 19.44 -0.56
CA ILE A 32 -9.33 20.52 -0.11
C ILE A 32 -8.81 21.84 -0.67
N VAL A 33 -7.50 22.01 -0.74
CA VAL A 33 -6.86 23.24 -1.23
C VAL A 33 -5.75 22.99 -2.24
N LYS A 34 -4.87 22.02 -2.03
CA LYS A 34 -3.76 21.67 -2.95
C LYS A 34 -3.31 20.23 -2.76
N GLY A 35 -2.96 19.60 -3.88
CA GLY A 35 -2.13 18.39 -3.85
C GLY A 35 -2.85 17.12 -3.45
N ALA A 36 -3.74 16.64 -4.30
CA ALA A 36 -4.23 15.27 -4.16
C ALA A 36 -3.05 14.29 -4.20
N LEU A 37 -3.07 13.31 -3.31
CA LEU A 37 -2.12 12.21 -3.31
C LEU A 37 -2.87 10.90 -3.51
N LEU A 38 -2.40 10.10 -4.45
CA LEU A 38 -2.87 8.72 -4.59
C LEU A 38 -2.23 7.88 -3.49
N SER A 39 -3.00 6.94 -2.98
CA SER A 39 -2.48 5.95 -2.03
C SER A 39 -1.45 5.04 -2.70
N TRP A 40 -0.46 4.61 -1.93
CA TRP A 40 0.49 3.60 -2.37
C TRP A 40 0.12 2.25 -1.81
N VAL A 41 0.23 1.20 -2.62
CA VAL A 41 0.03 -0.17 -2.17
C VAL A 41 1.25 -0.60 -1.35
N ILE A 42 1.04 -0.92 -0.09
CA ILE A 42 2.11 -1.43 0.78
C ILE A 42 2.03 -2.94 0.98
N VAL A 43 0.83 -3.51 0.91
CA VAL A 43 0.64 -4.96 0.90
C VAL A 43 -0.30 -5.30 -0.25
N PRO A 44 0.19 -5.97 -1.31
CA PRO A 44 -0.65 -6.33 -2.47
C PRO A 44 -1.82 -7.23 -2.10
N PHE A 45 -1.59 -8.19 -1.22
CA PHE A 45 -2.62 -9.08 -0.73
C PHE A 45 -2.30 -9.51 0.70
N MET A 46 -3.16 -9.14 1.63
CA MET A 46 -3.09 -9.59 3.02
C MET A 46 -4.27 -10.51 3.27
N LYS A 47 -3.99 -11.76 3.61
CA LYS A 47 -5.04 -12.70 3.99
C LYS A 47 -5.65 -12.26 5.30
N LEU A 48 -6.96 -12.05 5.29
CA LEU A 48 -7.68 -11.56 6.45
C LEU A 48 -8.51 -12.68 7.08
N GLU A 49 -8.16 -13.04 8.31
CA GLU A 49 -8.94 -13.97 9.13
C GLU A 49 -9.16 -13.35 10.51
N PRO A 50 -10.37 -13.45 11.08
CA PRO A 50 -10.57 -12.99 12.46
C PRO A 50 -9.59 -13.69 13.40
N PRO A 51 -9.01 -12.98 14.38
CA PRO A 51 -9.29 -11.62 14.85
C PRO A 51 -8.50 -10.50 14.17
N TYR A 52 -7.95 -10.68 12.99
CA TYR A 52 -7.23 -9.67 12.19
C TYR A 52 -5.97 -9.11 12.88
N GLY A 53 -5.23 -9.96 13.59
CA GLY A 53 -4.08 -9.55 14.37
C GLY A 53 -2.97 -8.88 13.56
N GLU A 54 -2.67 -9.40 12.37
CA GLU A 54 -1.66 -8.83 11.48
C GLU A 54 -2.03 -7.42 11.01
N LEU A 55 -3.29 -7.22 10.62
CA LEU A 55 -3.78 -5.92 10.19
C LEU A 55 -3.72 -4.89 11.32
N LYS A 56 -4.17 -5.27 12.50
CA LYS A 56 -4.13 -4.40 13.68
C LYS A 56 -2.69 -4.02 14.04
N SER A 57 -1.79 -4.98 14.04
CA SER A 57 -0.37 -4.76 14.31
C SER A 57 0.25 -3.81 13.28
N LEU A 58 -0.08 -3.96 12.01
CA LEU A 58 0.40 -3.07 10.96
C LEU A 58 -0.10 -1.64 11.16
N ILE A 59 -1.38 -1.47 11.49
CA ILE A 59 -1.98 -0.15 11.73
C ILE A 59 -1.29 0.53 12.92
N GLU A 60 -1.05 -0.19 14.00
CA GLU A 60 -0.36 0.33 15.19
C GLU A 60 1.06 0.79 14.85
N ARG A 61 1.81 -0.01 14.11
CA ARG A 61 3.16 0.36 13.69
C ARG A 61 3.18 1.60 12.79
N ILE A 62 2.21 1.74 11.90
CA ILE A 62 2.08 2.92 11.05
C ILE A 62 1.78 4.15 11.90
N GLN A 63 0.85 4.04 12.85
CA GLN A 63 0.50 5.15 13.73
C GLN A 63 1.68 5.58 14.60
N ASP A 64 2.39 4.63 15.20
CA ASP A 64 3.56 4.92 16.03
C ASP A 64 4.65 5.65 15.24
N TRP A 65 4.94 5.18 14.04
CA TRP A 65 5.91 5.83 13.17
C TRP A 65 5.47 7.25 12.78
N TRP A 66 4.18 7.43 12.50
CA TRP A 66 3.62 8.74 12.17
C TRP A 66 3.71 9.69 13.36
N ASP A 67 3.38 9.23 14.55
CA ASP A 67 3.47 10.04 15.77
C ASP A 67 4.92 10.46 16.07
N GLU A 68 5.87 9.57 15.86
CA GLU A 68 7.29 9.86 16.11
C GLU A 68 7.91 10.82 15.11
N ASN A 69 7.53 10.77 13.86
CA ASN A 69 8.21 11.47 12.76
C ASN A 69 7.38 12.57 12.11
N GLY A 70 6.08 12.59 12.32
CA GLY A 70 5.18 13.54 11.71
C GLY A 70 5.30 14.94 12.29
N LYS A 71 5.11 15.93 11.44
CA LYS A 71 5.01 17.34 11.84
C LYS A 71 3.55 17.71 12.08
N SER A 72 3.33 18.85 12.75
CA SER A 72 1.99 19.37 12.95
C SER A 72 1.23 19.49 11.62
N ARG A 73 0.03 18.96 11.57
CA ARG A 73 -0.85 18.95 10.39
C ARG A 73 -0.30 18.18 9.17
N GLU A 74 0.74 17.41 9.34
CA GLU A 74 1.28 16.56 8.28
C GLU A 74 0.50 15.25 8.20
N ARG A 75 -0.03 14.94 7.03
CA ARG A 75 -0.71 13.66 6.79
C ARG A 75 0.30 12.57 6.45
N LEU A 76 -0.11 11.32 6.59
CA LEU A 76 0.77 10.18 6.38
C LEU A 76 1.43 10.17 5.00
N GLY A 77 0.67 10.46 3.93
CA GLY A 77 1.21 10.52 2.58
C GLY A 77 2.27 11.61 2.39
N GLU A 78 2.07 12.76 3.02
CA GLU A 78 3.05 13.85 3.01
C GLU A 78 4.32 13.47 3.75
N LEU A 79 4.20 12.78 4.88
CA LEU A 79 5.33 12.29 5.66
C LEU A 79 6.12 11.24 4.87
N ILE A 80 5.45 10.30 4.22
CA ILE A 80 6.10 9.30 3.37
C ILE A 80 6.85 9.97 2.22
N THR A 81 6.24 10.97 1.59
CA THR A 81 6.89 11.73 0.50
C THR A 81 8.14 12.47 1.00
N ARG A 82 8.08 13.04 2.21
CA ARG A 82 9.19 13.78 2.80
C ARG A 82 10.36 12.88 3.21
N LEU A 83 10.08 11.76 3.85
CA LEU A 83 11.11 10.84 4.37
C LEU A 83 11.49 9.73 3.39
N GLY A 84 10.63 9.41 2.44
CA GLY A 84 10.84 8.35 1.47
C GLY A 84 10.15 7.04 1.83
N MET A 85 9.72 6.32 0.79
CA MET A 85 8.99 5.06 0.95
C MET A 85 9.85 3.96 1.58
N ARG A 86 11.15 3.94 1.30
CA ARG A 86 12.06 2.96 1.90
C ARG A 86 12.14 3.08 3.40
N VAL A 87 12.24 4.31 3.91
CA VAL A 87 12.28 4.59 5.35
C VAL A 87 10.99 4.12 6.00
N PHE A 88 9.85 4.42 5.37
CA PHE A 88 8.54 3.99 5.85
C PHE A 88 8.42 2.46 5.91
N LEU A 89 8.72 1.77 4.82
CA LEU A 89 8.62 0.30 4.76
C LEU A 89 9.53 -0.36 5.81
N LYS A 90 10.73 0.15 5.96
CA LYS A 90 11.68 -0.38 6.95
C LYS A 90 11.18 -0.16 8.39
N ALA A 91 10.61 1.00 8.67
CA ALA A 91 10.08 1.32 9.99
C ALA A 91 8.87 0.45 10.38
N VAL A 92 8.00 0.14 9.42
CA VAL A 92 6.81 -0.69 9.68
C VAL A 92 7.05 -2.19 9.44
N GLY A 93 8.28 -2.58 9.10
CA GLY A 93 8.66 -3.98 8.94
C GLY A 93 8.17 -4.64 7.66
N LEU A 94 7.92 -3.86 6.61
CA LEU A 94 7.53 -4.36 5.30
C LEU A 94 8.71 -4.38 4.34
N GLN A 95 8.67 -5.28 3.38
CA GLN A 95 9.68 -5.37 2.33
C GLN A 95 9.13 -4.87 1.00
N ALA A 96 10.01 -4.29 0.18
CA ALA A 96 9.65 -3.95 -1.19
C ALA A 96 9.42 -5.24 -1.99
N VAL A 97 8.30 -5.28 -2.73
CA VAL A 97 7.92 -6.43 -3.54
C VAL A 97 7.90 -6.06 -5.03
N PRO A 98 8.02 -7.04 -5.95
CA PRO A 98 8.04 -6.75 -7.38
C PRO A 98 6.85 -5.93 -7.89
N GLN A 99 5.70 -6.06 -7.25
CA GLN A 99 4.50 -5.29 -7.60
C GLN A 99 4.66 -3.78 -7.37
N MET A 100 5.63 -3.38 -6.56
CA MET A 100 5.92 -1.97 -6.26
C MET A 100 6.88 -1.32 -7.25
N VAL A 101 7.26 -2.02 -8.31
CA VAL A 101 8.19 -1.51 -9.33
C VAL A 101 7.58 -0.36 -10.11
N LYS A 102 8.36 0.69 -10.25
CA LYS A 102 7.95 1.91 -10.94
C LYS A 102 7.85 1.69 -12.45
N ALA A 103 6.64 1.61 -12.94
CA ALA A 103 6.28 1.61 -14.36
C ALA A 103 4.78 1.72 -14.45
N PRO A 104 4.04 1.84 -15.34
CA PRO A 104 3.55 3.06 -15.94
C PRO A 104 2.90 4.01 -14.91
N ARG A 105 2.65 5.23 -15.31
CA ARG A 105 2.08 6.28 -14.45
C ARG A 105 0.68 5.92 -13.95
N THR A 106 0.27 6.50 -12.82
CA THR A 106 -1.03 6.34 -12.16
C THR A 106 -1.28 4.97 -11.54
N ASN A 107 -0.29 4.07 -11.56
CA ASN A 107 -0.38 2.79 -10.88
C ASN A 107 0.02 2.96 -9.40
N PRO A 108 -0.82 2.59 -8.43
CA PRO A 108 -0.49 2.69 -7.00
C PRO A 108 0.65 1.78 -6.55
N TYR A 109 1.10 0.85 -7.41
CA TYR A 109 2.28 0.02 -7.16
C TYR A 109 3.59 0.69 -7.58
N VAL A 110 3.53 1.86 -8.22
CA VAL A 110 4.68 2.49 -8.89
C VAL A 110 5.41 3.45 -7.96
N PHE A 111 6.35 2.98 -7.18
CA PHE A 111 7.20 3.84 -6.35
C PHE A 111 8.66 3.39 -6.21
N PHE A 112 9.04 2.27 -6.80
CA PHE A 112 10.44 1.83 -6.85
C PHE A 112 10.90 1.54 -8.28
N TRP A 113 12.18 1.73 -8.53
CA TRP A 113 12.81 1.19 -9.73
C TRP A 113 13.19 -0.28 -9.51
N PRO A 114 13.26 -1.12 -10.57
CA PRO A 114 13.66 -2.53 -10.43
C PRO A 114 14.99 -2.72 -9.70
N GLU A 115 15.92 -1.80 -9.92
CA GLU A 115 17.24 -1.82 -9.29
C GLU A 115 17.18 -1.58 -7.78
N ASP A 116 16.19 -0.81 -7.35
CA ASP A 116 16.02 -0.48 -5.94
C ASP A 116 15.60 -1.71 -5.12
N ILE A 117 14.72 -2.54 -5.70
CA ILE A 117 14.27 -3.76 -5.05
C ILE A 117 15.42 -4.76 -4.89
N LYS A 118 16.26 -4.89 -5.91
CA LYS A 118 17.41 -5.79 -5.88
C LYS A 118 18.42 -5.44 -4.78
N LYS A 119 18.54 -4.18 -4.43
CA LYS A 119 19.45 -3.72 -3.38
C LYS A 119 18.96 -4.06 -1.97
N GLU A 120 17.68 -4.25 -1.78
CA GLU A 120 17.09 -4.52 -0.46
C GLU A 120 16.99 -6.02 -0.13
N VAL A 121 17.11 -6.89 -1.11
CA VAL A 121 17.09 -8.35 -0.92
C VAL A 121 18.43 -8.90 -0.42
N LYS A 122 19.43 -8.07 -0.31
CA LYS A 122 20.71 -8.38 0.33
C LYS A 122 20.63 -7.96 1.79
#